data_919ae84361787fa512673d9ec81027a3
#
_entry.id   919ae84361787fa512673d9ec81027a3
#
_cell.length_a   1.000
_cell.length_b   1.000
_cell.length_c   1.000
_cell.angle_alpha   90.00
_cell.angle_beta   90.00
_cell.angle_gamma   90.00
#
_symmetry.space_group_name_H-M   'P 1'
#
loop_
_entity.id
_entity.type
_entity.pdbx_description
1 polymer ?
#
loop_
_entity_poly.entity_id
_entity_poly.type
_entity_poly.pdbx_seq_one_letter_code
_entity_poly.pdbx_strand_id
1 'polypeptide(L)'
;LMNRVLFLPEIQNYYNLLLRSFGFLPLFGFPWLLLAGPEIVINVLSSHSEMHSIQYHYTSGIIPILLIASIYGVRYFSSLIRSKAAVVSGIVVGGALLIVLRTNYHYSPLPTTESCWCIVYRVTQEDIEFEKILQSIPQSASVTSSTEIHGHVSQRKEAYMLPYATESAQFIALIDQNRVIDNYGPKQEERGLIRRLNKEKKYLLITKIGHFYLYKKN
;
A
#
# COMPACT_ATOMS: atom_id res chain seq x y z
N LEU A 1 -20.48 4.46 -20.38
CA LEU A 1 -19.53 4.81 -19.32
C LEU A 1 -18.90 3.54 -18.71
N MET A 2 -19.70 2.60 -18.27
CA MET A 2 -19.26 1.35 -17.61
C MET A 2 -18.29 0.51 -18.47
N ASN A 3 -18.56 0.33 -19.77
CA ASN A 3 -17.65 -0.39 -20.67
C ASN A 3 -16.26 0.27 -20.82
N ARG A 4 -16.15 1.60 -20.66
CA ARG A 4 -14.85 2.29 -20.72
C ARG A 4 -14.03 2.07 -19.44
N VAL A 5 -14.67 2.00 -18.28
CA VAL A 5 -14.00 1.79 -16.99
C VAL A 5 -13.45 0.37 -16.89
N LEU A 6 -14.25 -0.65 -17.25
CA LEU A 6 -13.86 -2.06 -17.16
C LEU A 6 -12.62 -2.43 -18.01
N PHE A 7 -12.34 -1.68 -19.07
CA PHE A 7 -11.23 -1.91 -20.01
C PHE A 7 -10.05 -0.97 -19.81
N LEU A 8 -10.03 -0.18 -18.72
CA LEU A 8 -8.84 0.59 -18.39
C LEU A 8 -7.67 -0.36 -18.08
N PRO A 9 -6.45 -0.05 -18.55
CA PRO A 9 -5.27 -0.91 -18.31
C PRO A 9 -5.04 -1.21 -16.83
N GLU A 10 -5.31 -0.25 -15.96
CA GLU A 10 -5.19 -0.39 -14.50
C GLU A 10 -6.16 -1.44 -13.94
N ILE A 11 -7.41 -1.42 -14.40
CA ILE A 11 -8.45 -2.37 -13.99
C ILE A 11 -8.15 -3.77 -14.52
N GLN A 12 -7.67 -3.87 -15.76
CA GLN A 12 -7.26 -5.16 -16.33
C GLN A 12 -6.06 -5.74 -15.56
N ASN A 13 -5.09 -4.90 -15.20
CA ASN A 13 -3.96 -5.33 -14.38
C ASN A 13 -4.41 -5.79 -12.99
N TYR A 14 -5.35 -5.08 -12.36
CA TYR A 14 -5.94 -5.45 -11.09
C TYR A 14 -6.59 -6.85 -11.14
N TYR A 15 -7.44 -7.13 -12.12
CA TYR A 15 -8.04 -8.46 -12.31
C TYR A 15 -6.98 -9.54 -12.54
N ASN A 16 -6.00 -9.24 -13.40
CA ASN A 16 -4.92 -10.18 -13.69
C ASN A 16 -4.14 -10.54 -12.43
N LEU A 17 -3.70 -9.55 -11.65
CA LEU A 17 -2.95 -9.77 -10.43
C LEU A 17 -3.78 -10.51 -9.38
N LEU A 18 -5.05 -10.14 -9.21
CA LEU A 18 -5.95 -10.79 -8.28
C LEU A 18 -6.12 -12.29 -8.59
N LEU A 19 -6.33 -12.65 -9.85
CA LEU A 19 -6.48 -14.04 -10.29
C LEU A 19 -5.15 -14.81 -10.30
N ARG A 20 -4.05 -14.16 -10.70
CA ARG A 20 -2.70 -14.76 -10.67
C ARG A 20 -2.25 -15.11 -9.27
N SER A 21 -2.63 -14.35 -8.26
CA SER A 21 -2.34 -14.64 -6.86
C SER A 21 -2.95 -15.96 -6.38
N PHE A 22 -3.90 -16.53 -7.14
CA PHE A 22 -4.52 -17.82 -6.93
C PHE A 22 -4.30 -18.81 -8.09
N GLY A 23 -3.30 -18.55 -8.95
CA GLY A 23 -2.99 -19.41 -10.11
C GLY A 23 -4.14 -19.58 -11.09
N PHE A 24 -5.02 -18.58 -11.23
CA PHE A 24 -6.23 -18.58 -12.05
C PHE A 24 -7.27 -19.65 -11.69
N LEU A 25 -7.08 -20.41 -10.62
CA LEU A 25 -8.01 -21.44 -10.18
C LEU A 25 -9.43 -20.93 -9.89
N PRO A 26 -9.66 -19.72 -9.36
CA PRO A 26 -11.00 -19.19 -9.10
C PRO A 26 -11.92 -19.17 -10.31
N LEU A 27 -11.35 -19.01 -11.53
CA LEU A 27 -12.15 -19.00 -12.77
C LEU A 27 -12.93 -20.29 -13.00
N PHE A 28 -12.39 -21.42 -12.54
CA PHE A 28 -13.02 -22.76 -12.66
C PHE A 28 -13.99 -23.07 -11.52
N GLY A 29 -13.98 -22.24 -10.48
CA GLY A 29 -15.01 -22.23 -9.43
C GLY A 29 -16.00 -21.08 -9.60
N PHE A 30 -16.33 -20.70 -10.83
CA PHE A 30 -17.09 -19.50 -11.19
C PHE A 30 -18.36 -19.23 -10.36
N PRO A 31 -19.23 -20.22 -10.00
CA PRO A 31 -20.40 -19.91 -9.18
C PRO A 31 -20.05 -19.23 -7.84
N TRP A 32 -18.93 -19.63 -7.23
CA TRP A 32 -18.45 -19.04 -5.97
C TRP A 32 -17.82 -17.67 -6.20
N LEU A 33 -17.16 -17.47 -7.34
CA LEU A 33 -16.56 -16.19 -7.70
C LEU A 33 -17.60 -15.06 -7.79
N LEU A 34 -18.85 -15.37 -8.12
CA LEU A 34 -19.94 -14.38 -8.17
C LEU A 34 -20.19 -13.69 -6.81
N LEU A 35 -19.87 -14.37 -5.70
CA LEU A 35 -20.00 -13.78 -4.36
C LEU A 35 -19.04 -12.61 -4.13
N ALA A 36 -17.92 -12.57 -4.84
CA ALA A 36 -16.97 -11.44 -4.80
C ALA A 36 -17.44 -10.24 -5.62
N GLY A 37 -18.48 -10.44 -6.46
CA GLY A 37 -18.96 -9.44 -7.43
C GLY A 37 -19.23 -8.07 -6.84
N PRO A 38 -20.01 -7.94 -5.75
CA PRO A 38 -20.32 -6.63 -5.16
C PRO A 38 -19.05 -5.85 -4.75
N GLU A 39 -18.09 -6.50 -4.10
CA GLU A 39 -16.87 -5.84 -3.65
C GLU A 39 -15.93 -5.51 -4.81
N ILE A 40 -15.82 -6.40 -5.80
CA ILE A 40 -15.09 -6.13 -7.05
C ILE A 40 -15.69 -4.89 -7.75
N VAL A 41 -17.02 -4.80 -7.82
CA VAL A 41 -17.69 -3.64 -8.45
C VAL A 41 -17.38 -2.34 -7.69
N ILE A 42 -17.43 -2.36 -6.36
CA ILE A 42 -17.08 -1.20 -5.53
C ILE A 42 -15.64 -0.76 -5.81
N ASN A 43 -14.71 -1.70 -5.80
CA ASN A 43 -13.30 -1.39 -6.06
C ASN A 43 -13.11 -0.79 -7.46
N VAL A 44 -13.67 -1.43 -8.49
CA VAL A 44 -13.51 -1.02 -9.89
C VAL A 44 -14.16 0.32 -10.21
N LEU A 45 -15.26 0.64 -9.57
CA LEU A 45 -15.96 1.93 -9.78
C LEU A 45 -15.39 3.07 -8.92
N SER A 46 -14.48 2.79 -8.02
CA SER A 46 -13.81 3.80 -7.21
C SER A 46 -12.92 4.70 -8.07
N SER A 47 -12.84 5.97 -7.70
CA SER A 47 -11.86 6.92 -8.25
C SER A 47 -10.49 6.83 -7.57
N HIS A 48 -10.37 6.04 -6.49
CA HIS A 48 -9.13 5.87 -5.73
C HIS A 48 -8.29 4.74 -6.34
N SER A 49 -7.10 5.06 -6.82
CA SER A 49 -6.17 4.10 -7.44
C SER A 49 -5.77 2.96 -6.51
N GLU A 50 -5.73 3.22 -5.20
CA GLU A 50 -5.39 2.23 -4.17
C GLU A 50 -6.39 1.06 -4.15
N MET A 51 -7.66 1.31 -4.51
CA MET A 51 -8.69 0.28 -4.57
C MET A 51 -8.51 -0.67 -5.77
N HIS A 52 -7.72 -0.25 -6.77
CA HIS A 52 -7.34 -1.07 -7.92
C HIS A 52 -6.01 -1.82 -7.70
N SER A 53 -5.56 -1.94 -6.45
CA SER A 53 -4.30 -2.58 -6.11
C SER A 53 -4.50 -3.74 -5.13
N ILE A 54 -3.73 -4.83 -5.34
CA ILE A 54 -3.68 -5.96 -4.41
C ILE A 54 -2.81 -5.69 -3.18
N GLN A 55 -2.11 -4.57 -3.14
CA GLN A 55 -1.19 -4.19 -2.05
C GLN A 55 -1.91 -3.60 -0.84
N TYR A 56 -3.16 -3.18 -1.01
CA TYR A 56 -3.96 -2.57 0.04
C TYR A 56 -5.06 -3.50 0.56
N HIS A 57 -5.60 -3.16 1.71
CA HIS A 57 -6.62 -3.94 2.42
C HIS A 57 -7.99 -4.04 1.69
N TYR A 58 -8.20 -3.27 0.63
CA TYR A 58 -9.46 -3.25 -0.13
C TYR A 58 -9.82 -4.58 -0.82
N THR A 59 -8.87 -5.52 -0.90
CA THR A 59 -9.10 -6.87 -1.42
C THR A 59 -9.38 -7.89 -0.33
N SER A 60 -9.36 -7.51 0.95
CA SER A 60 -9.44 -8.45 2.08
C SER A 60 -10.73 -9.28 2.10
N GLY A 61 -11.85 -8.70 1.72
CA GLY A 61 -13.13 -9.42 1.60
C GLY A 61 -13.21 -10.34 0.37
N ILE A 62 -12.48 -10.01 -0.71
CA ILE A 62 -12.43 -10.81 -1.94
C ILE A 62 -11.58 -12.08 -1.74
N ILE A 63 -10.48 -11.99 -0.99
CA ILE A 63 -9.50 -13.08 -0.81
C ILE A 63 -10.13 -14.40 -0.33
N PRO A 64 -10.97 -14.44 0.72
CA PRO A 64 -11.61 -15.69 1.17
C PRO A 64 -12.49 -16.32 0.07
N ILE A 65 -13.19 -15.50 -0.70
CA ILE A 65 -14.06 -15.96 -1.79
C ILE A 65 -13.21 -16.57 -2.92
N LEU A 66 -12.09 -15.93 -3.29
CA LEU A 66 -11.16 -16.48 -4.29
C LEU A 66 -10.55 -17.80 -3.82
N LEU A 67 -10.24 -17.94 -2.53
CA LEU A 67 -9.76 -19.21 -1.98
C LEU A 67 -10.81 -20.32 -2.12
N ILE A 68 -12.06 -20.04 -1.73
CA ILE A 68 -13.18 -21.00 -1.88
C ILE A 68 -13.35 -21.37 -3.35
N ALA A 69 -13.42 -20.38 -4.24
CA ALA A 69 -13.54 -20.61 -5.68
C ALA A 69 -12.37 -21.45 -6.22
N SER A 70 -11.14 -21.24 -5.73
CA SER A 70 -9.97 -22.04 -6.11
C SER A 70 -10.12 -23.51 -5.73
N ILE A 71 -10.60 -23.80 -4.51
CA ILE A 71 -10.85 -25.17 -4.05
C ILE A 71 -11.86 -25.87 -4.98
N TYR A 72 -12.94 -25.19 -5.31
CA TYR A 72 -13.94 -25.73 -6.25
C TYR A 72 -13.41 -25.84 -7.68
N GLY A 73 -12.50 -24.95 -8.09
CA GLY A 73 -11.79 -25.04 -9.36
C GLY A 73 -10.93 -26.31 -9.46
N VAL A 74 -10.15 -26.63 -8.42
CA VAL A 74 -9.40 -27.90 -8.37
C VAL A 74 -10.35 -29.11 -8.43
N ARG A 75 -11.44 -29.08 -7.66
CA ARG A 75 -12.46 -30.13 -7.66
C ARG A 75 -13.09 -30.34 -9.04
N TYR A 76 -13.34 -29.26 -9.76
CA TYR A 76 -13.85 -29.32 -11.13
C TYR A 76 -12.89 -30.10 -12.04
N PHE A 77 -11.61 -29.76 -12.07
CA PHE A 77 -10.61 -30.49 -12.85
C PHE A 77 -10.50 -31.96 -12.46
N SER A 78 -10.52 -32.26 -11.16
CA SER A 78 -10.48 -33.64 -10.67
C SER A 78 -11.67 -34.44 -11.11
N SER A 79 -12.86 -33.85 -11.32
CA SER A 79 -14.07 -34.50 -11.75
C SER A 79 -14.04 -34.87 -13.24
N LEU A 80 -13.24 -34.21 -14.06
CA LEU A 80 -13.12 -34.46 -15.49
C LEU A 80 -12.50 -35.84 -15.78
N ILE A 81 -11.53 -36.29 -14.93
CA ILE A 81 -10.85 -37.59 -15.09
C ILE A 81 -10.87 -38.30 -13.75
N ARG A 82 -12.02 -38.90 -13.40
CA ARG A 82 -12.23 -39.54 -12.09
C ARG A 82 -11.22 -40.62 -11.76
N SER A 83 -10.83 -41.44 -12.73
CA SER A 83 -9.85 -42.53 -12.56
C SER A 83 -8.44 -42.05 -12.22
N LYS A 84 -8.13 -40.80 -12.50
CA LYS A 84 -6.81 -40.16 -12.24
C LYS A 84 -6.95 -38.88 -11.43
N ALA A 85 -8.01 -38.72 -10.65
CA ALA A 85 -8.34 -37.47 -9.94
C ALA A 85 -7.17 -36.94 -9.08
N ALA A 86 -6.46 -37.79 -8.36
CA ALA A 86 -5.33 -37.39 -7.56
C ALA A 86 -4.16 -36.81 -8.41
N VAL A 87 -3.88 -37.46 -9.54
CA VAL A 87 -2.81 -37.01 -10.46
C VAL A 87 -3.19 -35.67 -11.10
N VAL A 88 -4.44 -35.56 -11.57
CA VAL A 88 -4.96 -34.32 -12.17
C VAL A 88 -4.92 -33.17 -11.16
N SER A 89 -5.39 -33.41 -9.93
CA SER A 89 -5.31 -32.41 -8.85
C SER A 89 -3.86 -31.99 -8.58
N GLY A 90 -2.93 -32.94 -8.52
CA GLY A 90 -1.52 -32.65 -8.30
C GLY A 90 -0.91 -31.78 -9.39
N ILE A 91 -1.21 -32.07 -10.67
CA ILE A 91 -0.74 -31.27 -11.81
C ILE A 91 -1.33 -29.86 -11.78
N VAL A 92 -2.64 -29.74 -11.55
CA VAL A 92 -3.34 -28.46 -11.53
C VAL A 92 -2.85 -27.57 -10.37
N VAL A 93 -2.73 -28.14 -9.18
CA VAL A 93 -2.23 -27.40 -8.00
C VAL A 93 -0.75 -27.06 -8.17
N GLY A 94 0.07 -27.98 -8.70
CA GLY A 94 1.49 -27.72 -8.97
C GLY A 94 1.69 -26.58 -9.99
N GLY A 95 0.93 -26.58 -11.09
CA GLY A 95 0.95 -25.52 -12.08
C GLY A 95 0.50 -24.17 -11.50
N ALA A 96 -0.60 -24.16 -10.74
CA ALA A 96 -1.08 -22.96 -10.06
C ALA A 96 -0.03 -22.44 -9.06
N LEU A 97 0.61 -23.31 -8.29
CA LEU A 97 1.66 -22.95 -7.34
C LEU A 97 2.84 -22.25 -8.02
N LEU A 98 3.27 -22.72 -9.19
CA LEU A 98 4.34 -22.05 -9.95
C LEU A 98 3.96 -20.62 -10.34
N ILE A 99 2.71 -20.40 -10.76
CA ILE A 99 2.19 -19.07 -11.09
C ILE A 99 2.16 -18.18 -9.84
N VAL A 100 1.69 -18.71 -8.72
CA VAL A 100 1.62 -18.01 -7.42
C VAL A 100 3.01 -17.63 -6.94
N LEU A 101 3.97 -18.55 -6.98
CA LEU A 101 5.35 -18.29 -6.56
C LEU A 101 6.01 -17.21 -7.42
N ARG A 102 5.81 -17.26 -8.75
CA ARG A 102 6.29 -16.21 -9.65
C ARG A 102 5.64 -14.85 -9.35
N THR A 103 4.33 -14.83 -9.12
CA THR A 103 3.61 -13.59 -8.78
C THR A 103 4.08 -13.04 -7.45
N ASN A 104 4.27 -13.91 -6.45
CA ASN A 104 4.82 -13.52 -5.15
C ASN A 104 6.22 -12.93 -5.30
N TYR A 105 7.11 -13.53 -6.07
CA TYR A 105 8.46 -13.01 -6.29
C TYR A 105 8.45 -11.56 -6.80
N HIS A 106 7.55 -11.23 -7.74
CA HIS A 106 7.49 -9.88 -8.33
C HIS A 106 6.73 -8.85 -7.48
N TYR A 107 5.70 -9.25 -6.75
CA TYR A 107 4.73 -8.31 -6.15
C TYR A 107 4.62 -8.38 -4.62
N SER A 108 5.24 -9.36 -3.98
CA SER A 108 5.17 -9.49 -2.52
C SER A 108 6.13 -8.53 -1.82
N PRO A 109 5.75 -8.01 -0.63
CA PRO A 109 6.63 -7.21 0.20
C PRO A 109 7.69 -8.00 0.97
N LEU A 110 7.76 -9.32 0.81
CA LEU A 110 8.66 -10.19 1.58
C LEU A 110 10.15 -9.94 1.25
N PRO A 111 11.09 -10.23 2.17
CA PRO A 111 12.50 -9.90 2.02
C PRO A 111 13.21 -10.54 0.81
N THR A 112 12.68 -11.64 0.27
CA THR A 112 13.30 -12.39 -0.85
C THR A 112 12.72 -12.02 -2.21
N THR A 113 11.91 -10.97 -2.30
CA THR A 113 11.16 -10.58 -3.50
C THR A 113 11.68 -9.30 -4.12
N GLU A 114 11.38 -9.06 -5.41
CA GLU A 114 11.77 -7.84 -6.11
C GLU A 114 11.12 -6.58 -5.51
N SER A 115 9.88 -6.70 -5.02
CA SER A 115 9.13 -5.60 -4.42
C SER A 115 9.27 -5.55 -2.89
N CYS A 116 10.41 -6.01 -2.36
CA CYS A 116 10.64 -6.06 -0.92
C CYS A 116 10.43 -4.72 -0.23
N TRP A 117 9.65 -4.72 0.84
CA TRP A 117 9.53 -3.57 1.74
C TRP A 117 10.66 -3.49 2.78
N CYS A 118 11.79 -4.10 2.48
CA CYS A 118 12.94 -4.21 3.39
C CYS A 118 13.46 -2.85 3.85
N ILE A 119 13.36 -1.82 2.99
CA ILE A 119 13.79 -0.45 3.32
C ILE A 119 12.81 0.20 4.30
N VAL A 120 11.52 -0.10 4.19
CA VAL A 120 10.47 0.49 5.05
C VAL A 120 10.63 0.05 6.50
N TYR A 121 11.06 -1.20 6.71
CA TYR A 121 11.24 -1.77 8.05
C TYR A 121 12.65 -1.55 8.64
N ARG A 122 13.54 -0.88 7.90
CA ARG A 122 14.89 -0.61 8.38
C ARG A 122 14.91 0.68 9.19
N VAL A 123 15.03 0.57 10.50
CA VAL A 123 15.26 1.71 11.38
C VAL A 123 16.74 2.12 11.29
N THR A 124 17.02 3.37 10.97
CA THR A 124 18.37 3.93 10.90
C THR A 124 18.69 4.73 12.16
N GLN A 125 19.96 5.08 12.35
CA GLN A 125 20.36 5.95 13.44
C GLN A 125 19.68 7.35 13.36
N GLU A 126 19.50 7.86 12.14
CA GLU A 126 18.79 9.12 11.88
C GLU A 126 17.33 9.07 12.35
N ASP A 127 16.64 7.93 12.16
CA ASP A 127 15.26 7.73 12.63
C ASP A 127 15.20 7.82 14.16
N ILE A 128 16.13 7.14 14.84
CA ILE A 128 16.19 7.14 16.32
C ILE A 128 16.47 8.52 16.87
N GLU A 129 17.39 9.24 16.25
CA GLU A 129 17.75 10.60 16.68
C GLU A 129 16.60 11.58 16.44
N PHE A 130 15.94 11.51 15.29
CA PHE A 130 14.81 12.36 14.99
C PHE A 130 13.60 12.07 15.88
N GLU A 131 13.33 10.81 16.18
CA GLU A 131 12.30 10.39 17.14
C GLU A 131 12.48 11.06 18.51
N LYS A 132 13.71 11.06 19.05
CA LYS A 132 14.01 11.73 20.32
C LYS A 132 13.71 13.24 20.27
N ILE A 133 13.97 13.87 19.12
CA ILE A 133 13.67 15.30 18.92
C ILE A 133 12.16 15.51 18.86
N LEU A 134 11.41 14.67 18.16
CA LEU A 134 9.94 14.75 18.14
C LEU A 134 9.33 14.61 19.54
N GLN A 135 9.89 13.73 20.36
CA GLN A 135 9.45 13.54 21.75
C GLN A 135 9.76 14.76 22.64
N SER A 136 10.77 15.57 22.30
CA SER A 136 11.09 16.79 23.03
C SER A 136 10.14 17.97 22.76
N ILE A 137 9.30 17.87 21.74
CA ILE A 137 8.29 18.90 21.44
C ILE A 137 7.20 18.86 22.51
N PRO A 138 6.84 20.01 23.14
CA PRO A 138 5.79 20.03 24.16
C PRO A 138 4.48 19.41 23.69
N GLN A 139 3.82 18.61 24.54
CA GLN A 139 2.55 17.94 24.19
C GLN A 139 1.41 18.92 23.87
N SER A 140 1.47 20.14 24.42
CA SER A 140 0.51 21.21 24.16
C SER A 140 0.74 21.93 22.83
N ALA A 141 1.89 21.70 22.19
CA ALA A 141 2.24 22.38 20.94
C ALA A 141 1.52 21.72 19.75
N SER A 142 1.01 22.54 18.84
CA SER A 142 0.47 22.07 17.56
C SER A 142 1.58 21.66 16.60
N VAL A 143 1.40 20.51 15.94
CA VAL A 143 2.38 19.95 15.00
C VAL A 143 1.72 19.58 13.69
N THR A 144 2.30 20.02 12.58
CA THR A 144 2.00 19.51 11.23
C THR A 144 3.14 18.63 10.77
N SER A 145 2.83 17.48 10.17
CA SER A 145 3.88 16.53 9.77
C SER A 145 3.61 15.84 8.44
N SER A 146 4.69 15.36 7.81
CA SER A 146 4.61 14.38 6.74
C SER A 146 3.89 13.12 7.21
N THR A 147 3.25 12.42 6.29
CA THR A 147 2.46 11.20 6.57
C THR A 147 3.25 10.15 7.34
N GLU A 148 4.53 9.94 6.98
CA GLU A 148 5.41 8.96 7.61
C GLU A 148 5.77 9.31 9.07
N ILE A 149 5.81 10.61 9.39
CA ILE A 149 6.12 11.10 10.73
C ILE A 149 4.85 11.20 11.58
N HIS A 150 3.69 11.31 10.94
CA HIS A 150 2.44 11.65 11.61
C HIS A 150 2.08 10.69 12.76
N GLY A 151 2.32 9.40 12.59
CA GLY A 151 2.12 8.40 13.66
C GLY A 151 2.85 8.73 14.96
N HIS A 152 4.05 9.29 14.88
CA HIS A 152 4.88 9.64 16.04
C HIS A 152 4.42 10.91 16.78
N VAL A 153 3.62 11.75 16.13
CA VAL A 153 3.09 13.00 16.70
C VAL A 153 1.58 13.02 16.91
N SER A 154 0.87 11.99 16.46
CA SER A 154 -0.60 11.92 16.43
C SER A 154 -1.27 11.92 17.81
N GLN A 155 -0.53 11.61 18.90
CA GLN A 155 -1.03 11.56 20.29
C GLN A 155 -1.17 12.94 20.94
N ARG A 156 -1.13 14.02 20.16
CA ARG A 156 -1.27 15.41 20.63
C ARG A 156 -2.70 15.88 20.39
N LYS A 157 -3.10 16.89 21.16
CA LYS A 157 -4.42 17.53 20.97
C LYS A 157 -4.55 18.16 19.58
N GLU A 158 -3.46 18.73 19.07
CA GLU A 158 -3.42 19.43 17.80
C GLU A 158 -2.31 18.84 16.92
N ALA A 159 -2.57 17.66 16.33
CA ALA A 159 -1.73 17.01 15.34
C ALA A 159 -2.41 17.07 13.97
N TYR A 160 -1.69 17.58 12.99
CA TYR A 160 -2.17 17.75 11.63
C TYR A 160 -1.25 17.03 10.65
N MET A 161 -1.83 16.39 9.64
CA MET A 161 -1.09 15.83 8.52
C MET A 161 -1.06 16.84 7.37
N LEU A 162 0.03 16.89 6.63
CA LEU A 162 0.11 17.71 5.42
C LEU A 162 -1.07 17.43 4.49
N PRO A 163 -1.62 18.46 3.81
CA PRO A 163 -1.16 19.88 3.77
C PRO A 163 -1.78 20.78 4.86
N TYR A 164 -2.49 20.21 5.82
CA TYR A 164 -3.25 20.98 6.80
C TYR A 164 -2.35 21.72 7.80
N ALA A 165 -2.80 22.89 8.26
CA ALA A 165 -2.17 23.73 9.28
C ALA A 165 -0.72 24.16 9.02
N THR A 166 -0.23 24.11 7.77
CA THR A 166 1.14 24.53 7.41
C THR A 166 1.46 26.00 7.71
N GLU A 167 0.44 26.83 7.88
CA GLU A 167 0.59 28.26 8.20
C GLU A 167 0.33 28.60 9.67
N SER A 168 -0.28 27.68 10.43
CA SER A 168 -0.76 27.92 11.79
C SER A 168 -0.04 27.10 12.86
N ALA A 169 0.38 25.89 12.56
CA ALA A 169 1.04 24.99 13.51
C ALA A 169 2.31 25.62 14.11
N GLN A 170 2.58 25.31 15.37
CA GLN A 170 3.79 25.78 16.07
C GLN A 170 5.04 25.06 15.58
N PHE A 171 4.91 23.80 15.18
CA PHE A 171 5.99 23.00 14.63
C PHE A 171 5.58 22.37 13.32
N ILE A 172 6.54 22.22 12.41
CA ILE A 172 6.39 21.50 11.15
C ILE A 172 7.49 20.46 11.05
N ALA A 173 7.14 19.16 11.01
CA ALA A 173 8.06 18.05 10.89
C ALA A 173 7.94 17.41 9.50
N LEU A 174 9.02 17.43 8.72
CA LEU A 174 9.03 17.02 7.32
C LEU A 174 10.10 15.96 7.05
N ILE A 175 9.85 15.14 6.02
CA ILE A 175 10.84 14.21 5.48
C ILE A 175 11.03 14.45 3.98
N ASP A 176 12.29 14.60 3.55
CA ASP A 176 12.68 14.76 2.13
C ASP A 176 13.23 13.45 1.56
N GLN A 177 12.56 12.34 1.81
CA GLN A 177 12.96 11.06 1.26
C GLN A 177 11.74 10.24 0.83
N ASN A 178 11.81 9.68 -0.37
CA ASN A 178 10.91 8.62 -0.77
C ASN A 178 11.31 7.31 -0.07
N ARG A 179 10.85 7.09 1.15
CA ARG A 179 10.96 5.79 1.82
C ARG A 179 9.81 4.86 1.47
N VAL A 180 8.80 5.40 0.82
CA VAL A 180 7.61 4.66 0.45
C VAL A 180 7.82 3.99 -0.89
N ILE A 181 7.46 2.74 -0.94
CA ILE A 181 7.26 1.89 -2.10
C ILE A 181 6.75 2.73 -3.27
N ASP A 182 7.53 2.73 -4.31
CA ASP A 182 7.61 3.63 -5.48
C ASP A 182 6.34 3.94 -6.29
N ASN A 183 5.14 3.77 -5.77
CA ASN A 183 3.94 4.15 -6.51
C ASN A 183 3.38 5.54 -6.19
N TYR A 184 3.89 6.17 -5.16
CA TYR A 184 3.64 7.59 -4.90
C TYR A 184 4.88 8.35 -5.33
N GLY A 185 4.81 8.99 -6.48
CA GLY A 185 5.91 9.77 -7.05
C GLY A 185 6.55 10.73 -6.05
N PRO A 186 7.71 11.33 -6.38
CA PRO A 186 8.43 12.20 -5.46
C PRO A 186 7.45 13.21 -4.90
N LYS A 187 7.39 13.32 -3.58
CA LYS A 187 6.55 14.27 -2.86
C LYS A 187 7.03 15.70 -3.18
N GLN A 188 6.68 16.16 -4.38
CA GLN A 188 7.03 17.51 -4.86
C GLN A 188 6.48 18.58 -3.92
N GLU A 189 5.34 18.30 -3.28
CA GLU A 189 4.71 19.21 -2.32
C GLU A 189 5.59 19.43 -1.08
N GLU A 190 6.16 18.38 -0.50
CA GLU A 190 7.02 18.50 0.69
C GLU A 190 8.33 19.20 0.37
N ARG A 191 8.96 18.89 -0.76
CA ARG A 191 10.14 19.62 -1.24
C ARG A 191 9.83 21.07 -1.57
N GLY A 192 8.66 21.34 -2.13
CA GLY A 192 8.16 22.69 -2.36
C GLY A 192 7.98 23.45 -1.06
N LEU A 193 7.39 22.80 -0.05
CA LEU A 193 7.20 23.38 1.28
C LEU A 193 8.53 23.65 1.99
N ILE A 194 9.48 22.71 1.98
CA ILE A 194 10.83 22.91 2.54
C ILE A 194 11.52 24.13 1.91
N ARG A 195 11.47 24.26 0.57
CA ARG A 195 12.03 25.42 -0.13
C ARG A 195 11.36 26.74 0.27
N ARG A 196 10.04 26.71 0.45
CA ARG A 196 9.26 27.87 0.89
C ARG A 196 9.62 28.27 2.32
N LEU A 197 9.60 27.31 3.27
CA LEU A 197 9.93 27.55 4.68
C LEU A 197 11.34 28.10 4.86
N ASN A 198 12.31 27.65 4.06
CA ASN A 198 13.69 28.15 4.11
C ASN A 198 13.81 29.58 3.58
N LYS A 199 12.87 30.06 2.75
CA LYS A 199 12.85 31.45 2.25
C LYS A 199 12.06 32.41 3.14
N GLU A 200 11.03 31.90 3.80
CA GLU A 200 10.15 32.68 4.65
C GLU A 200 10.71 32.78 6.07
N LYS A 201 10.70 33.99 6.64
CA LYS A 201 11.14 34.20 8.04
C LYS A 201 10.10 33.77 9.08
N LYS A 202 8.99 33.21 8.66
CA LYS A 202 7.88 32.82 9.53
C LYS A 202 8.20 31.59 10.39
N TYR A 203 9.02 30.69 9.86
CA TYR A 203 9.47 29.49 10.54
C TYR A 203 10.98 29.43 10.57
N LEU A 204 11.54 29.01 11.70
CA LEU A 204 12.96 28.77 11.89
C LEU A 204 13.25 27.28 11.81
N LEU A 205 14.23 26.89 11.02
CA LEU A 205 14.74 25.51 11.01
C LEU A 205 15.46 25.24 12.34
N ILE A 206 14.88 24.36 13.16
CA ILE A 206 15.46 23.96 14.46
C ILE A 206 16.49 22.87 14.27
N THR A 207 16.16 21.87 13.44
CA THR A 207 17.00 20.69 13.24
C THR A 207 16.84 20.14 11.84
N LYS A 208 17.98 19.67 11.31
CA LYS A 208 18.05 18.82 10.13
C LYS A 208 18.90 17.61 10.44
N ILE A 209 18.35 16.39 10.33
CA ILE A 209 19.07 15.12 10.49
C ILE A 209 18.81 14.32 9.23
N GLY A 210 19.84 14.09 8.42
CA GLY A 210 19.69 13.41 7.12
C GLY A 210 18.58 14.03 6.28
N HIS A 211 17.51 13.27 6.10
CA HIS A 211 16.33 13.66 5.33
C HIS A 211 15.20 14.29 6.17
N PHE A 212 15.38 14.39 7.49
CA PHE A 212 14.37 14.93 8.39
C PHE A 212 14.61 16.42 8.68
N TYR A 213 13.52 17.17 8.74
CA TYR A 213 13.52 18.60 9.01
C TYR A 213 12.48 18.91 10.09
N LEU A 214 12.88 19.70 11.09
CA LEU A 214 11.98 20.26 12.08
C LEU A 214 12.05 21.77 12.05
N TYR A 215 10.91 22.41 11.82
CA TYR A 215 10.73 23.84 11.86
C TYR A 215 9.87 24.24 13.06
N LYS A 216 10.15 25.41 13.63
CA LYS A 216 9.37 26.06 14.67
C LYS A 216 8.91 27.42 14.17
N LYS A 217 7.67 27.77 14.48
CA LYS A 217 7.10 29.09 14.19
C LYS A 217 7.81 30.16 15.06
N ASN A 218 8.20 31.27 14.45
CA ASN A 218 8.76 32.44 15.15
C ASN A 218 7.71 33.12 16.03
#